data_e8e19dec3cf462239b0577c179c270fc
#
_entry.id   e8e19dec3cf462239b0577c179c270fc
#
_cell.length_a   1.000
_cell.length_b   1.000
_cell.length_c   1.000
_cell.angle_alpha   90.00
_cell.angle_beta   90.00
_cell.angle_gamma   90.00
#
_symmetry.space_group_name_H-M   'P 1'
#
loop_
_entity.id
_entity.type
_entity.pdbx_description
1 polymer ?
#
loop_
_entity_poly.entity_id
_entity_poly.type
_entity_poly.pdbx_seq_one_letter_code
_entity_poly.pdbx_strand_id
1 'polypeptide(L)' 'MNRQEYGLKHIDADRVFHMHSLTEAINAWKEQDAPAHWQIVERHTSRWTEVE' A
#
# COMPACT_ATOMS: atom_id res chain seq x y z
N MET A 1 7.20 20.03 -4.95
CA MET A 1 7.96 18.78 -5.08
C MET A 1 7.00 17.59 -4.94
N ASN A 2 6.97 16.76 -5.95
CA ASN A 2 6.06 15.63 -5.95
C ASN A 2 6.67 14.48 -5.17
N ARG A 3 5.93 14.03 -4.19
CA ARG A 3 6.36 12.93 -3.35
C ARG A 3 5.35 11.82 -3.45
N GLN A 4 5.80 10.68 -3.93
CA GLN A 4 4.93 9.53 -4.02
C GLN A 4 4.93 8.78 -2.69
N GLU A 5 3.74 8.48 -2.20
CA GLU A 5 3.57 7.74 -0.97
C GLU A 5 3.06 6.34 -1.27
N TYR A 6 3.44 5.40 -0.45
CA TYR A 6 3.01 4.02 -0.60
C TYR A 6 2.35 3.53 0.68
N GLY A 7 1.49 2.54 0.55
CA GLY A 7 0.81 1.98 1.69
C GLY A 7 0.33 0.58 1.42
N LEU A 8 -0.18 -0.07 2.46
CA LEU A 8 -0.75 -1.40 2.38
C LEU A 8 -2.18 -1.33 2.88
N LYS A 9 -3.11 -1.89 2.12
CA LYS A 9 -4.53 -1.84 2.43
C LYS A 9 -5.14 -3.23 2.32
N HIS A 10 -5.90 -3.63 3.34
CA HIS A 10 -6.69 -4.85 3.28
C HIS A 10 -7.91 -4.58 2.39
N ILE A 11 -8.29 -5.56 1.57
CA ILE A 11 -9.37 -5.38 0.59
C ILE A 11 -10.71 -5.06 1.23
N ASP A 12 -10.93 -5.50 2.48
CA ASP A 12 -12.18 -5.27 3.20
C ASP A 12 -12.11 -4.08 4.15
N ALA A 13 -11.00 -3.36 4.17
CA ALA A 13 -10.80 -2.24 5.09
C ALA A 13 -10.68 -0.93 4.33
N ASP A 14 -11.14 0.15 4.98
CA ASP A 14 -11.01 1.48 4.42
C ASP A 14 -9.71 2.16 4.87
N ARG A 15 -8.89 1.44 5.62
CA ARG A 15 -7.70 1.99 6.24
C ARG A 15 -6.46 1.61 5.46
N VAL A 16 -5.57 2.59 5.28
CA VAL A 16 -4.28 2.37 4.63
C VAL A 16 -3.17 2.51 5.66
N PHE A 17 -2.28 1.52 5.69
CA PHE A 17 -1.10 1.56 6.55
C PHE A 17 0.05 2.15 5.73
N HIS A 18 0.53 3.33 6.13
CA HIS A 18 1.59 4.01 5.41
C HIS A 18 2.91 3.27 5.50
N MET A 19 3.61 3.19 4.37
CA MET A 19 4.95 2.62 4.27
C MET A 19 5.91 3.70 3.79
N HIS A 20 7.18 3.54 4.14
CA HIS A 20 8.20 4.52 3.75
C HIS A 20 8.56 4.45 2.28
N SER A 21 8.42 3.28 1.69
CA SER A 21 8.81 3.08 0.30
C SER A 21 8.04 1.91 -0.29
N LEU A 22 8.12 1.78 -1.61
CA LEU A 22 7.51 0.65 -2.29
C LEU A 22 8.13 -0.66 -1.85
N THR A 23 9.43 -0.68 -1.64
CA THR A 23 10.12 -1.89 -1.16
C THR A 23 9.57 -2.32 0.19
N GLU A 24 9.37 -1.39 1.10
CA GLU A 24 8.82 -1.69 2.41
C GLU A 24 7.39 -2.23 2.29
N ALA A 25 6.59 -1.63 1.40
CA ALA A 25 5.23 -2.08 1.17
C ALA A 25 5.20 -3.51 0.63
N ILE A 26 6.09 -3.82 -0.29
CA ILE A 26 6.19 -5.16 -0.86
C ILE A 26 6.59 -6.17 0.22
N ASN A 27 7.58 -5.82 1.04
CA ASN A 27 8.02 -6.71 2.11
C ASN A 27 6.90 -6.97 3.12
N ALA A 28 6.18 -5.93 3.50
CA ALA A 28 5.06 -6.06 4.42
C ALA A 28 3.95 -6.92 3.81
N TRP A 29 3.69 -6.74 2.53
CA TRP A 29 2.69 -7.51 1.82
C TRP A 29 3.03 -9.00 1.81
N LYS A 30 4.29 -9.33 1.58
CA LYS A 30 4.74 -10.72 1.55
C LYS A 30 4.64 -11.40 2.89
N GLU A 31 4.70 -10.65 3.97
CA GLU A 31 4.66 -11.19 5.33
C GLU A 31 3.25 -11.48 5.82
N GLN A 32 2.24 -11.12 5.05
CA GLN A 32 0.86 -11.35 5.45
C GLN A 32 0.50 -12.83 5.29
N ASP A 33 -0.38 -13.33 6.17
CA ASP A 33 -0.83 -14.72 6.11
C ASP A 33 -1.62 -14.99 4.82
N ALA A 34 -2.34 -13.98 4.34
CA ALA A 34 -3.12 -14.11 3.12
C ALA A 34 -2.84 -12.89 2.23
N PRO A 35 -1.71 -12.88 1.53
CA PRO A 35 -1.33 -11.73 0.70
C PRO A 35 -2.38 -11.35 -0.34
N ALA A 36 -3.16 -12.32 -0.80
CA ALA A 36 -4.21 -12.04 -1.79
C ALA A 36 -5.29 -11.10 -1.26
N HIS A 37 -5.40 -10.98 0.07
CA HIS A 37 -6.38 -10.09 0.69
C HIS A 37 -5.82 -8.70 0.97
N TRP A 38 -4.58 -8.44 0.56
CA TRP A 38 -3.93 -7.16 0.76
C TRP A 38 -3.51 -6.57 -0.56
N GLN A 39 -3.53 -5.25 -0.64
CA GLN A 39 -3.15 -4.52 -1.83
C GLN A 39 -2.10 -3.48 -1.49
N ILE A 40 -1.14 -3.32 -2.39
CA ILE A 40 -0.19 -2.22 -2.30
C ILE A 40 -0.83 -1.04 -3.02
N VAL A 41 -0.88 0.10 -2.35
CA VAL A 41 -1.49 1.30 -2.89
C VAL A 41 -0.48 2.43 -2.92
N GLU A 42 -0.71 3.39 -3.80
CA GLU A 42 0.15 4.55 -3.92
C GLU A 42 -0.68 5.82 -4.01
N ARG A 43 -0.07 6.93 -3.65
CA ARG A 43 -0.72 8.22 -3.69
C ARG A 43 0.24 9.29 -4.18
N HIS A 44 -0.18 10.01 -5.20
CA HIS A 44 0.55 11.16 -5.72
C HIS A 44 -0.01 12.47 -5.17
N THR A 45 -1.29 12.46 -4.94
CA THR A 45 -2.02 13.63 -4.44
C THR A 45 -2.76 13.22 -3.19
N SER A 46 -4.05 13.49 -3.11
CA SER A 46 -4.84 13.12 -1.94
C SER A 46 -5.54 11.78 -2.10
N ARG A 47 -5.26 11.09 -3.17
CA ARG A 47 -6.04 9.91 -3.53
C ARG A 47 -5.16 8.66 -3.61
N TRP A 48 -5.60 7.59 -2.97
CA TRP A 48 -4.92 6.30 -3.02
C TRP A 48 -5.38 5.52 -4.25
N THR A 49 -4.44 4.92 -4.94
CA THR A 49 -4.72 4.05 -6.08
C THR A 49 -3.93 2.76 -5.94
N GLU A 50 -4.48 1.70 -6.53
CA GLU A 50 -3.87 0.38 -6.48
C GLU A 50 -2.63 0.32 -7.36
N VAL A 51 -1.58 -0.28 -6.85
CA VAL A 51 -0.35 -0.51 -7.61
C VAL A 51 -0.46 -1.86 -8.28
N GLU A 52 -0.28 -1.87 -9.58
CA GLU A 52 -0.33 -3.11 -10.34
C GLU A 52 1.04 -3.70 -10.56
#